data_eb0987ef73e87f008fd4e4819d5461c1
#
_entry.id   eb0987ef73e87f008fd4e4819d5461c1
#
_cell.length_a   1.000
_cell.length_b   1.000
_cell.length_c   1.000
_cell.angle_alpha   90.00
_cell.angle_beta   90.00
_cell.angle_gamma   90.00
#
_symmetry.space_group_name_H-M   'P 1'
#
loop_
_entity.id
_entity.type
_entity.pdbx_description
1 polymer ?
#
loop_
_entity_poly.entity_id
_entity_poly.type
_entity_poly.pdbx_seq_one_letter_code
_entity_poly.pdbx_strand_id
1 'polypeptide(L)'
;MMNSKPKYKLTDKDFNQINRRSLFGFQLGWNYERMQNTGYLFLILPQLRKIYGDNTPELQEMMKTHVQFFNTSNFFNTIITGIDLAIEENEGVEGKDTVTGLKVGLMGPFAAIGDSIFAALIPTIFGALAASMASQGNPVGVFIWIAAQIAICFFRWKQLRFAYDKGV
;
A
#
# COMPACT_ATOMS: atom_id res chain seq x y z
N MET A 1 5.08 -13.44 31.37
CA MET A 1 4.81 -13.39 29.92
C MET A 1 3.42 -12.81 29.75
N MET A 2 3.32 -11.54 29.41
CA MET A 2 2.02 -10.92 29.10
C MET A 2 1.59 -11.41 27.73
N ASN A 3 0.38 -11.96 27.66
CA ASN A 3 -0.23 -12.48 26.44
C ASN A 3 -0.55 -11.29 25.52
N SER A 4 0.38 -10.98 24.61
CA SER A 4 0.38 -9.77 23.78
C SER A 4 -0.48 -9.87 22.53
N LYS A 5 -1.52 -10.70 22.52
CA LYS A 5 -2.44 -10.73 21.38
C LYS A 5 -3.18 -9.39 21.27
N PRO A 6 -3.10 -8.73 20.12
CA PRO A 6 -3.79 -7.46 19.91
C PRO A 6 -5.29 -7.64 20.12
N LYS A 7 -5.89 -6.68 20.82
CA LYS A 7 -7.33 -6.70 21.16
C LYS A 7 -8.22 -6.06 20.07
N TYR A 8 -7.61 -5.48 19.04
CA TYR A 8 -8.33 -4.71 18.03
C TYR A 8 -8.39 -5.44 16.71
N LYS A 9 -9.58 -5.58 16.15
CA LYS A 9 -9.81 -6.10 14.80
C LYS A 9 -10.13 -4.96 13.84
N LEU A 10 -9.46 -4.95 12.68
CA LEU A 10 -9.64 -3.93 11.66
C LEU A 10 -11.06 -3.92 11.09
N THR A 11 -11.60 -2.72 10.93
CA THR A 11 -12.96 -2.48 10.43
C THR A 11 -12.94 -1.93 8.99
N ASP A 12 -14.10 -1.91 8.32
CA ASP A 12 -14.22 -1.31 6.99
C ASP A 12 -13.82 0.18 6.96
N LYS A 13 -14.00 0.89 8.10
CA LYS A 13 -13.53 2.28 8.23
C LYS A 13 -12.01 2.37 8.17
N ASP A 14 -11.32 1.40 8.77
CA ASP A 14 -9.85 1.33 8.73
C ASP A 14 -9.34 1.06 7.33
N PHE A 15 -9.90 0.09 6.62
CA PHE A 15 -9.54 -0.19 5.23
C PHE A 15 -9.78 1.02 4.31
N ASN A 16 -10.89 1.72 4.47
CA ASN A 16 -11.17 2.94 3.72
C ASN A 16 -10.19 4.07 4.05
N GLN A 17 -9.77 4.19 5.30
CA GLN A 17 -8.77 5.18 5.71
C GLN A 17 -7.41 4.88 5.09
N ILE A 18 -6.96 3.63 5.12
CA ILE A 18 -5.69 3.20 4.53
C ILE A 18 -5.71 3.43 3.01
N ASN A 19 -6.78 3.02 2.33
CA ASN A 19 -6.93 3.20 0.89
C ASN A 19 -6.85 4.68 0.48
N ARG A 20 -7.53 5.58 1.20
CA ARG A 20 -7.43 7.03 0.95
C ARG A 20 -6.01 7.54 1.17
N ARG A 21 -5.34 7.12 2.25
CA ARG A 21 -3.96 7.50 2.52
C ARG A 21 -3.01 6.96 1.45
N SER A 22 -3.23 5.73 0.98
CA SER A 22 -2.45 5.14 -0.10
C SER A 22 -2.59 5.92 -1.41
N LEU A 23 -3.81 6.30 -1.79
CA LEU A 23 -4.04 7.03 -3.04
C LEU A 23 -3.45 8.45 -3.04
N PHE A 24 -3.55 9.16 -1.91
CA PHE A 24 -3.26 10.60 -1.87
C PHE A 24 -2.02 10.97 -1.07
N GLY A 25 -1.47 10.08 -0.23
CA GLY A 25 -0.42 10.44 0.72
C GLY A 25 0.82 9.54 0.73
N PHE A 26 0.78 8.38 0.09
CA PHE A 26 1.87 7.40 0.18
C PHE A 26 3.23 7.95 -0.28
N GLN A 27 3.26 8.73 -1.35
CA GLN A 27 4.49 9.30 -1.91
C GLN A 27 4.91 10.65 -1.28
N LEU A 28 4.08 11.26 -0.42
CA LEU A 28 4.41 12.58 0.13
C LEU A 28 5.63 12.57 1.06
N GLY A 29 5.92 11.42 1.66
CA GLY A 29 7.08 11.23 2.53
C GLY A 29 8.29 10.58 1.86
N TRP A 30 8.36 10.54 0.53
CA TRP A 30 9.47 9.91 -0.20
C TRP A 30 10.81 10.61 0.06
N ASN A 31 11.86 9.81 0.23
CA ASN A 31 13.21 10.31 0.48
C ASN A 31 14.26 9.36 -0.13
N TYR A 32 15.46 9.88 -0.42
CA TYR A 32 16.54 9.10 -1.07
C TYR A 32 17.13 8.02 -0.18
N GLU A 33 17.11 8.19 1.15
CA GLU A 33 17.74 7.23 2.07
C GLU A 33 16.95 5.93 2.21
N ARG A 34 15.62 6.05 2.38
CA ARG A 34 14.75 4.91 2.71
C ARG A 34 13.51 4.83 1.84
N MET A 35 13.47 5.57 0.75
CA MET A 35 12.43 5.61 -0.28
C MET A 35 11.04 5.93 0.29
N GLN A 36 10.16 4.94 0.37
CA GLN A 36 8.76 5.08 0.74
C GLN A 36 8.47 4.81 2.23
N ASN A 37 9.49 4.65 3.06
CA ASN A 37 9.37 4.27 4.47
C ASN A 37 8.40 5.13 5.29
N THR A 38 8.55 6.46 5.19
CA THR A 38 7.70 7.42 5.90
C THR A 38 6.26 7.37 5.39
N GLY A 39 6.09 7.23 4.07
CA GLY A 39 4.78 7.05 3.46
C GLY A 39 4.11 5.76 3.91
N TYR A 40 4.87 4.67 4.03
CA TYR A 40 4.35 3.40 4.54
C TYR A 40 3.86 3.51 5.99
N LEU A 41 4.68 4.05 6.88
CA LEU A 41 4.24 4.30 8.26
C LEU A 41 3.02 5.24 8.30
N PHE A 42 3.00 6.29 7.48
CA PHE A 42 1.84 7.20 7.38
C PHE A 42 0.54 6.45 7.04
N LEU A 43 0.60 5.43 6.16
CA LEU A 43 -0.59 4.64 5.81
C LEU A 43 -1.21 3.97 7.02
N ILE A 44 -0.40 3.26 7.81
CA ILE A 44 -0.85 2.28 8.80
C ILE A 44 -0.82 2.80 10.24
N LEU A 45 -0.16 3.90 10.53
CA LEU A 45 0.01 4.43 11.89
C LEU A 45 -1.29 4.55 12.69
N PRO A 46 -2.44 4.99 12.13
CA PRO A 46 -3.69 5.02 12.89
C PRO A 46 -4.18 3.64 13.32
N GLN A 47 -3.91 2.62 12.51
CA GLN A 47 -4.28 1.24 12.80
C GLN A 47 -3.33 0.64 13.83
N LEU A 48 -2.01 0.89 13.71
CA LEU A 48 -1.04 0.49 14.71
C LEU A 48 -1.37 1.04 16.11
N ARG A 49 -1.80 2.31 16.18
CA ARG A 49 -2.26 2.90 17.45
C ARG A 49 -3.48 2.19 18.04
N LYS A 50 -4.37 1.67 17.21
CA LYS A 50 -5.53 0.89 17.67
C LYS A 50 -5.14 -0.51 18.11
N ILE A 51 -4.17 -1.12 17.44
CA ILE A 51 -3.66 -2.47 17.76
C ILE A 51 -2.85 -2.44 19.05
N TYR A 52 -1.89 -1.51 19.15
CA TYR A 52 -0.90 -1.49 20.25
C TYR A 52 -1.21 -0.49 21.37
N GLY A 53 -2.10 0.47 21.12
CA GLY A 53 -2.35 1.60 22.02
C GLY A 53 -1.42 2.80 21.77
N ASP A 54 -1.82 3.96 22.26
CA ASP A 54 -1.00 5.18 22.13
C ASP A 54 0.17 5.16 23.15
N ASN A 55 1.34 5.60 22.69
CA ASN A 55 2.55 5.79 23.52
C ASN A 55 3.09 4.51 24.20
N THR A 56 2.77 3.34 23.70
CA THR A 56 3.27 2.07 24.23
C THR A 56 4.66 1.72 23.68
N PRO A 57 5.47 0.93 24.41
CA PRO A 57 6.74 0.41 23.89
C PRO A 57 6.55 -0.43 22.61
N GLU A 58 5.48 -1.21 22.55
CA GLU A 58 5.10 -2.06 21.41
C GLU A 58 4.85 -1.22 20.15
N LEU A 59 4.08 -0.14 20.28
CA LEU A 59 3.86 0.80 19.18
C LEU A 59 5.19 1.40 18.69
N GLN A 60 6.05 1.83 19.61
CA GLN A 60 7.34 2.41 19.25
C GLN A 60 8.25 1.41 18.53
N GLU A 61 8.23 0.14 18.94
CA GLU A 61 8.99 -0.92 18.28
C GLU A 61 8.49 -1.17 16.86
N MET A 62 7.18 -1.32 16.68
CA MET A 62 6.61 -1.54 15.35
C MET A 62 6.76 -0.32 14.45
N MET A 63 6.66 0.89 14.97
CA MET A 63 7.00 2.09 14.18
C MET A 63 8.44 2.07 13.67
N LYS A 64 9.43 1.63 14.48
CA LYS A 64 10.82 1.48 14.03
C LYS A 64 10.96 0.45 12.91
N THR A 65 10.19 -0.63 12.98
CA THR A 65 10.13 -1.66 11.94
C THR A 65 9.56 -1.08 10.62
N HIS A 66 8.54 -0.25 10.70
CA HIS A 66 7.89 0.30 9.51
C HIS A 66 8.63 1.47 8.86
N VAL A 67 9.53 2.16 9.57
CA VAL A 67 10.40 3.18 8.96
C VAL A 67 11.71 2.64 8.39
N GLN A 68 11.91 1.34 8.34
CA GLN A 68 13.00 0.72 7.60
C GLN A 68 12.82 0.97 6.09
N PHE A 69 13.89 0.71 5.32
CA PHE A 69 13.85 0.85 3.86
C PHE A 69 12.65 0.10 3.27
N PHE A 70 11.89 0.79 2.42
CA PHE A 70 10.76 0.23 1.71
C PHE A 70 10.59 0.91 0.36
N ASN A 71 10.55 0.14 -0.71
CA ASN A 71 10.33 0.66 -2.06
C ASN A 71 9.58 -0.37 -2.91
N THR A 72 8.34 -0.08 -3.25
CA THR A 72 7.49 -0.92 -4.08
C THR A 72 6.65 -0.08 -5.03
N SER A 73 5.98 -0.74 -5.96
CA SER A 73 5.04 -0.06 -6.85
C SER A 73 3.87 0.57 -6.07
N ASN A 74 3.52 1.80 -6.43
CA ASN A 74 2.33 2.47 -5.90
C ASN A 74 1.04 1.67 -6.11
N PHE A 75 1.02 0.81 -7.10
CA PHE A 75 -0.15 0.02 -7.46
C PHE A 75 -0.32 -1.22 -6.59
N PHE A 76 0.75 -1.69 -5.93
CA PHE A 76 0.74 -2.91 -5.13
C PHE A 76 1.10 -2.70 -3.65
N ASN A 77 1.39 -1.47 -3.20
CA ASN A 77 1.70 -1.21 -1.80
C ASN A 77 0.62 -1.72 -0.85
N THR A 78 -0.65 -1.63 -1.24
CA THR A 78 -1.80 -2.06 -0.44
C THR A 78 -1.89 -3.57 -0.26
N ILE A 79 -1.31 -4.37 -1.16
CA ILE A 79 -1.20 -5.83 -0.99
C ILE A 79 -0.28 -6.13 0.19
N ILE A 80 0.94 -5.56 0.18
CA ILE A 80 1.90 -5.74 1.28
C ILE A 80 1.30 -5.24 2.59
N THR A 81 0.68 -4.04 2.56
CA THR A 81 0.02 -3.45 3.72
C THR A 81 -1.09 -4.34 4.29
N GLY A 82 -1.89 -4.99 3.44
CA GLY A 82 -2.97 -5.87 3.88
C GLY A 82 -2.46 -7.11 4.62
N ILE A 83 -1.46 -7.79 4.05
CA ILE A 83 -0.85 -8.97 4.68
C ILE A 83 -0.14 -8.57 5.98
N ASP A 84 0.60 -7.48 5.98
CA ASP A 84 1.33 -6.94 7.11
C ASP A 84 0.39 -6.69 8.31
N LEU A 85 -0.69 -5.95 8.09
CA LEU A 85 -1.68 -5.68 9.13
C LEU A 85 -2.41 -6.94 9.63
N ALA A 86 -2.59 -7.94 8.78
CA ALA A 86 -3.15 -9.23 9.19
C ALA A 86 -2.21 -9.97 10.15
N ILE A 87 -0.90 -9.97 9.87
CA ILE A 87 0.12 -10.55 10.76
C ILE A 87 0.15 -9.79 12.09
N GLU A 88 0.20 -8.46 12.06
CA GLU A 88 0.26 -7.65 13.28
C GLU A 88 -0.99 -7.80 14.16
N GLU A 89 -2.16 -7.91 13.56
CA GLU A 89 -3.40 -8.16 14.30
C GLU A 89 -3.42 -9.53 15.00
N ASN A 90 -2.81 -10.55 14.38
CA ASN A 90 -2.80 -11.90 14.93
C ASN A 90 -1.65 -12.18 15.88
N GLU A 91 -0.43 -11.71 15.56
CA GLU A 91 0.82 -12.04 16.25
C GLU A 91 1.33 -10.90 17.13
N GLY A 92 0.88 -9.65 16.88
CA GLY A 92 1.38 -8.48 17.58
C GLY A 92 2.88 -8.26 17.31
N VAL A 93 3.61 -7.84 18.34
CA VAL A 93 5.07 -7.58 18.24
C VAL A 93 5.87 -8.84 17.94
N GLU A 94 5.35 -10.02 18.28
CA GLU A 94 6.02 -11.30 18.00
C GLU A 94 6.12 -11.54 16.48
N GLY A 95 5.19 -11.01 15.69
CA GLY A 95 5.21 -11.05 14.22
C GLY A 95 6.21 -10.13 13.54
N LYS A 96 7.00 -9.33 14.26
CA LYS A 96 7.92 -8.32 13.73
C LYS A 96 8.87 -8.85 12.67
N ASP A 97 9.48 -10.01 12.90
CA ASP A 97 10.43 -10.60 11.97
C ASP A 97 9.73 -11.11 10.72
N THR A 98 8.52 -11.66 10.86
CA THR A 98 7.64 -12.06 9.75
C THR A 98 7.25 -10.85 8.89
N VAL A 99 6.83 -9.75 9.50
CA VAL A 99 6.51 -8.48 8.84
C VAL A 99 7.72 -7.92 8.09
N THR A 100 8.89 -7.92 8.72
CA THR A 100 10.14 -7.47 8.09
C THR A 100 10.51 -8.34 6.88
N GLY A 101 10.47 -9.66 7.04
CA GLY A 101 10.76 -10.61 5.97
C GLY A 101 9.77 -10.50 4.81
N LEU A 102 8.48 -10.34 5.11
CA LEU A 102 7.43 -10.10 4.12
C LEU A 102 7.70 -8.84 3.28
N LYS A 103 7.95 -7.70 3.95
CA LYS A 103 8.24 -6.43 3.27
C LYS A 103 9.46 -6.55 2.35
N VAL A 104 10.56 -7.10 2.86
CA VAL A 104 11.79 -7.27 2.08
C VAL A 104 11.58 -8.23 0.90
N GLY A 105 10.88 -9.34 1.13
CA GLY A 105 10.65 -10.36 0.10
C GLY A 105 9.69 -9.91 -1.01
N LEU A 106 8.67 -9.11 -0.69
CA LEU A 106 7.63 -8.74 -1.65
C LEU A 106 7.87 -7.38 -2.32
N MET A 107 8.57 -6.42 -1.69
CA MET A 107 8.70 -5.08 -2.24
C MET A 107 9.34 -5.06 -3.63
N GLY A 108 10.39 -5.85 -3.86
CA GLY A 108 11.10 -5.92 -5.14
C GLY A 108 10.25 -6.51 -6.27
N PRO A 109 9.74 -7.75 -6.14
CA PRO A 109 8.86 -8.35 -7.14
C PRO A 109 7.63 -7.50 -7.47
N PHE A 110 6.98 -6.93 -6.47
CA PHE A 110 5.82 -6.06 -6.70
C PHE A 110 6.19 -4.71 -7.31
N ALA A 111 7.37 -4.16 -7.02
CA ALA A 111 7.89 -3.00 -7.75
C ALA A 111 8.06 -3.34 -9.23
N ALA A 112 8.78 -4.42 -9.54
CA ALA A 112 9.07 -4.81 -10.93
C ALA A 112 7.80 -5.01 -11.76
N ILE A 113 6.84 -5.80 -11.26
CA ILE A 113 5.58 -6.09 -11.95
C ILE A 113 4.70 -4.84 -12.05
N GLY A 114 4.53 -4.14 -10.93
CA GLY A 114 3.63 -2.99 -10.86
C GLY A 114 4.10 -1.82 -11.71
N ASP A 115 5.37 -1.50 -11.68
CA ASP A 115 5.93 -0.39 -12.44
C ASP A 115 5.97 -0.72 -13.94
N SER A 116 6.32 -1.96 -14.31
CA SER A 116 6.31 -2.38 -15.71
C SER A 116 4.91 -2.31 -16.34
N ILE A 117 3.88 -2.74 -15.63
CA ILE A 117 2.51 -2.76 -16.16
C ILE A 117 1.83 -1.39 -16.01
N PHE A 118 1.77 -0.87 -14.80
CA PHE A 118 0.91 0.28 -14.50
C PHE A 118 1.62 1.63 -14.70
N ALA A 119 2.94 1.70 -14.52
CA ALA A 119 3.69 2.94 -14.71
C ALA A 119 4.32 3.05 -16.10
N ALA A 120 4.62 1.94 -16.78
CA ALA A 120 5.20 1.97 -18.12
C ALA A 120 4.20 1.55 -19.21
N LEU A 121 3.74 0.31 -19.22
CA LEU A 121 2.97 -0.25 -20.34
C LEU A 121 1.63 0.45 -20.55
N ILE A 122 0.81 0.56 -19.52
CA ILE A 122 -0.54 1.14 -19.62
C ILE A 122 -0.48 2.62 -20.04
N PRO A 123 0.30 3.51 -19.39
CA PRO A 123 0.39 4.91 -19.82
C PRO A 123 0.92 5.06 -21.24
N THR A 124 1.86 4.24 -21.66
CA THR A 124 2.43 4.29 -23.01
C THR A 124 1.36 3.95 -24.05
N ILE A 125 0.61 2.86 -23.87
CA ILE A 125 -0.41 2.43 -24.84
C ILE A 125 -1.58 3.45 -24.87
N PHE A 126 -2.18 3.73 -23.72
CA PHE A 126 -3.34 4.60 -23.66
C PHE A 126 -2.98 6.06 -23.95
N GLY A 127 -1.79 6.51 -23.53
CA GLY A 127 -1.29 7.85 -23.83
C GLY A 127 -1.03 8.06 -25.33
N ALA A 128 -0.37 7.10 -25.99
CA ALA A 128 -0.14 7.15 -27.43
C ALA A 128 -1.46 7.14 -28.24
N LEU A 129 -2.41 6.27 -27.83
CA LEU A 129 -3.73 6.21 -28.44
C LEU A 129 -4.48 7.55 -28.26
N ALA A 130 -4.50 8.08 -27.05
CA ALA A 130 -5.15 9.36 -26.76
C ALA A 130 -4.53 10.52 -27.57
N ALA A 131 -3.20 10.58 -27.64
CA ALA A 131 -2.48 11.59 -28.40
C ALA A 131 -2.76 11.50 -29.92
N SER A 132 -2.75 10.28 -30.47
CA SER A 132 -3.07 10.04 -31.89
C SER A 132 -4.50 10.46 -32.24
N MET A 133 -5.47 10.14 -31.39
CA MET A 133 -6.88 10.53 -31.61
C MET A 133 -7.07 12.05 -31.43
N ALA A 134 -6.43 12.64 -30.42
CA ALA A 134 -6.51 14.07 -30.16
C ALA A 134 -5.91 14.91 -31.31
N SER A 135 -4.83 14.46 -31.95
CA SER A 135 -4.25 15.13 -33.12
C SER A 135 -5.20 15.16 -34.32
N GLN A 136 -6.21 14.29 -34.36
CA GLN A 136 -7.29 14.25 -35.37
C GLN A 136 -8.55 15.00 -34.91
N GLY A 137 -8.47 15.74 -33.80
CA GLY A 137 -9.62 16.44 -33.22
C GLY A 137 -10.62 15.56 -32.48
N ASN A 138 -10.28 14.28 -32.22
CA ASN A 138 -11.15 13.33 -31.56
C ASN A 138 -10.77 13.13 -30.07
N PRO A 139 -11.58 13.58 -29.09
CA PRO A 139 -11.26 13.49 -27.67
C PRO A 139 -11.54 12.09 -27.05
N VAL A 140 -12.13 11.17 -27.80
CA VAL A 140 -12.57 9.86 -27.28
C VAL A 140 -11.40 9.07 -26.65
N GLY A 141 -10.20 9.13 -27.22
CA GLY A 141 -9.02 8.46 -26.66
C GLY A 141 -8.67 8.92 -25.24
N VAL A 142 -8.86 10.21 -24.94
CA VAL A 142 -8.63 10.76 -23.59
C VAL A 142 -9.66 10.21 -22.61
N PHE A 143 -10.93 10.13 -22.99
CA PHE A 143 -11.96 9.54 -22.13
C PHE A 143 -11.74 8.06 -21.87
N ILE A 144 -11.29 7.30 -22.87
CA ILE A 144 -10.91 5.88 -22.69
C ILE A 144 -9.75 5.77 -21.68
N TRP A 145 -8.73 6.62 -21.77
CA TRP A 145 -7.63 6.62 -20.83
C TRP A 145 -8.08 6.97 -19.40
N ILE A 146 -8.92 7.99 -19.24
CA ILE A 146 -9.50 8.35 -17.93
C ILE A 146 -10.29 7.15 -17.36
N ALA A 147 -11.11 6.49 -18.16
CA ALA A 147 -11.88 5.32 -17.73
C ALA A 147 -10.97 4.18 -17.27
N ALA A 148 -9.86 3.93 -17.98
CA ALA A 148 -8.85 2.94 -17.58
C ALA A 148 -8.20 3.30 -16.23
N GLN A 149 -7.85 4.56 -15.98
CA GLN A 149 -7.29 5.00 -14.70
C GLN A 149 -8.29 4.86 -13.55
N ILE A 150 -9.56 5.15 -13.79
CA ILE A 150 -10.62 4.93 -12.79
C ILE A 150 -10.74 3.44 -12.46
N ALA A 151 -10.72 2.55 -13.46
CA ALA A 151 -10.75 1.10 -13.25
C ALA A 151 -9.55 0.61 -12.41
N ILE A 152 -8.35 1.14 -12.68
CA ILE A 152 -7.14 0.85 -11.89
C ILE A 152 -7.31 1.33 -10.44
N CYS A 153 -7.90 2.50 -10.19
CA CYS A 153 -8.19 2.97 -8.83
C CYS A 153 -9.14 2.02 -8.08
N PHE A 154 -10.18 1.52 -8.73
CA PHE A 154 -11.08 0.51 -8.14
C PHE A 154 -10.37 -0.81 -7.86
N PHE A 155 -9.51 -1.27 -8.75
CA PHE A 155 -8.68 -2.45 -8.55
C PHE A 155 -7.79 -2.30 -7.32
N ARG A 156 -7.06 -1.18 -7.21
CA ARG A 156 -6.22 -0.84 -6.03
C ARG A 156 -7.03 -0.82 -4.73
N TRP A 157 -8.25 -0.28 -4.78
CA TRP A 157 -9.10 -0.18 -3.58
C TRP A 157 -9.47 -1.54 -3.01
N LYS A 158 -9.70 -2.53 -3.86
CA LYS A 158 -10.07 -3.89 -3.44
C LYS A 158 -8.89 -4.73 -2.98
N GLN A 159 -7.68 -4.43 -3.43
CA GLN A 159 -6.48 -5.20 -3.12
C GLN A 159 -6.19 -5.29 -1.62
N LEU A 160 -6.34 -4.19 -0.89
CA LEU A 160 -6.05 -4.12 0.55
C LEU A 160 -6.86 -5.16 1.33
N ARG A 161 -8.16 -5.18 1.13
CA ARG A 161 -9.05 -6.12 1.82
C ARG A 161 -8.78 -7.56 1.40
N PHE A 162 -8.62 -7.79 0.10
CA PHE A 162 -8.27 -9.11 -0.41
C PHE A 162 -6.97 -9.65 0.20
N ALA A 163 -5.93 -8.82 0.28
CA ALA A 163 -4.64 -9.19 0.83
C ALA A 163 -4.70 -9.45 2.34
N TYR A 164 -5.44 -8.62 3.07
CA TYR A 164 -5.68 -8.82 4.50
C TYR A 164 -6.42 -10.15 4.77
N ASP A 165 -7.50 -10.43 4.05
CA ASP A 165 -8.28 -11.66 4.21
C ASP A 165 -7.49 -12.94 3.83
N LYS A 166 -6.39 -12.81 3.09
CA LYS A 166 -5.49 -13.92 2.70
C LYS A 166 -4.22 -14.00 3.54
N GLY A 167 -3.89 -12.95 4.27
CA GLY A 167 -2.74 -12.89 5.16
C GLY A 167 -2.98 -13.50 6.55
N VAL A 168 -4.18 -13.97 6.81
CA VAL A 168 -4.60 -14.63 8.07
C VAL A 168 -4.54 -16.14 7.90
#